data_4cc5e2e23c9eacf417e88fe9eef6e497
#
_entry.id   4cc5e2e23c9eacf417e88fe9eef6e497
#
_cell.length_a   1.000
_cell.length_b   1.000
_cell.length_c   1.000
_cell.angle_alpha   90.00
_cell.angle_beta   90.00
_cell.angle_gamma   90.00
#
_symmetry.space_group_name_H-M   'P 1'
#
loop_
_entity.id
_entity.type
_entity.pdbx_description
1 polymer ?
#
loop_
_entity_poly.entity_id
_entity_poly.type
_entity_poly.pdbx_seq_one_letter_code
_entity_poly.pdbx_strand_id
1 'polypeptide(L)'
;METASARLMRLGFGFAVSQAIRVVAELKICDLLSTGDRAIGDLAAATGSNAGALYRVMRLLSGEGVFREVSAGRFALTEIGRALRRTSRPALETSSG
;
A
#
# COMPACT_ATOMS: atom_id res chain seq x y z
N MET A 1 1.37 8.21 31.46
CA MET A 1 0.33 9.04 30.82
C MET A 1 0.82 9.57 29.50
N GLU A 2 -0.01 9.49 28.51
CA GLU A 2 0.35 9.91 27.16
C GLU A 2 0.31 11.43 27.05
N THR A 3 1.33 12.02 26.42
CA THR A 3 1.34 13.46 26.19
C THR A 3 0.47 13.80 24.98
N ALA A 4 0.09 15.08 24.89
CA ALA A 4 -0.66 15.55 23.74
C ALA A 4 0.13 15.37 22.43
N SER A 5 1.45 15.58 22.48
CA SER A 5 2.31 15.39 21.31
C SER A 5 2.32 13.94 20.86
N ALA A 6 2.42 12.99 21.79
CA ALA A 6 2.41 11.57 21.45
C ALA A 6 1.08 11.17 20.85
N ARG A 7 -0.02 11.72 21.38
CA ARG A 7 -1.35 11.46 20.85
C ARG A 7 -1.49 11.98 19.43
N LEU A 8 -1.02 13.19 19.18
CA LEU A 8 -1.07 13.77 17.84
C LEU A 8 -0.24 12.97 16.85
N MET A 9 0.95 12.53 17.27
CA MET A 9 1.80 11.71 16.42
C MET A 9 1.13 10.39 16.07
N ARG A 10 0.46 9.78 17.04
CA ARG A 10 -0.23 8.51 16.83
C ARG A 10 -1.40 8.67 15.88
N LEU A 11 -2.18 9.74 16.03
CA LEU A 11 -3.28 10.05 15.13
C LEU A 11 -2.78 10.34 13.73
N GLY A 12 -1.70 11.11 13.63
CA GLY A 12 -1.08 11.42 12.34
C GLY A 12 -0.58 10.17 11.65
N PHE A 13 0.03 9.27 12.40
CA PHE A 13 0.53 8.01 11.85
C PHE A 13 -0.63 7.15 11.34
N GLY A 14 -1.70 7.02 12.12
CA GLY A 14 -2.87 6.27 11.69
C GLY A 14 -3.50 6.87 10.45
N PHE A 15 -3.55 8.20 10.40
CA PHE A 15 -4.06 8.88 9.22
C PHE A 15 -3.20 8.60 8.01
N ALA A 16 -1.88 8.59 8.18
CA ALA A 16 -0.95 8.30 7.10
C ALA A 16 -1.16 6.89 6.55
N VAL A 17 -1.39 5.92 7.43
CA VAL A 17 -1.64 4.54 7.00
C VAL A 17 -2.92 4.48 6.17
N SER A 18 -3.99 5.13 6.63
CA SER A 18 -5.27 5.16 5.89
C SER A 18 -5.10 5.80 4.52
N GLN A 19 -4.35 6.90 4.45
CA GLN A 19 -4.07 7.58 3.18
C GLN A 19 -3.24 6.68 2.26
N ALA A 20 -2.25 6.00 2.81
CA ALA A 20 -1.41 5.09 2.04
C ALA A 20 -2.23 3.95 1.45
N ILE A 21 -3.14 3.38 2.23
CA ILE A 21 -4.01 2.32 1.74
C ILE A 21 -4.88 2.83 0.60
N ARG A 22 -5.41 4.03 0.75
CA ARG A 22 -6.24 4.63 -0.30
C ARG A 22 -5.43 4.82 -1.59
N VAL A 23 -4.21 5.32 -1.46
CA VAL A 23 -3.36 5.58 -2.62
C VAL A 23 -3.07 4.27 -3.36
N VAL A 24 -2.66 3.23 -2.65
CA VAL A 24 -2.33 1.96 -3.33
C VAL A 24 -3.58 1.31 -3.92
N ALA A 25 -4.74 1.52 -3.33
CA ALA A 25 -5.99 1.01 -3.89
C ALA A 25 -6.35 1.75 -5.18
N GLU A 26 -6.22 3.06 -5.19
CA GLU A 26 -6.50 3.87 -6.37
C GLU A 26 -5.53 3.58 -7.51
N LEU A 27 -4.27 3.37 -7.19
CA LEU A 27 -3.24 3.07 -8.19
C LEU A 27 -3.23 1.59 -8.59
N LYS A 28 -4.02 0.76 -7.90
CA LYS A 28 -4.12 -0.68 -8.17
C LYS A 28 -2.77 -1.38 -8.03
N ILE A 29 -2.01 -0.96 -7.02
CA ILE A 29 -0.69 -1.53 -6.76
C ILE A 29 -0.79 -3.01 -6.44
N CYS A 30 -1.79 -3.42 -5.67
CA CYS A 30 -1.97 -4.82 -5.33
C CYS A 30 -2.20 -5.68 -6.59
N ASP A 31 -2.92 -5.15 -7.56
CA ASP A 31 -3.12 -5.86 -8.83
C ASP A 31 -1.81 -6.02 -9.59
N LEU A 32 -0.99 -4.98 -9.60
CA LEU A 32 0.31 -5.04 -10.26
C LEU A 32 1.23 -6.07 -9.62
N LEU A 33 1.12 -6.24 -8.31
CA LEU A 33 1.94 -7.20 -7.57
C LEU A 33 1.34 -8.60 -7.54
N SER A 34 0.14 -8.78 -8.04
CA SER A 34 -0.54 -10.08 -7.98
C SER A 34 0.17 -11.16 -8.80
N THR A 35 0.94 -10.76 -9.80
CA THR A 35 1.66 -11.69 -10.67
C THR A 35 3.11 -11.89 -10.26
N GLY A 36 3.57 -11.19 -9.23
CA GLY A 36 4.94 -11.33 -8.75
C GLY A 36 5.47 -10.01 -8.21
N ASP A 37 6.66 -10.06 -7.63
CA ASP A 37 7.28 -8.85 -7.08
C ASP A 37 7.69 -7.90 -8.19
N ARG A 38 7.79 -6.61 -7.84
CA ARG A 38 8.18 -5.57 -8.79
C ARG A 38 9.05 -4.54 -8.10
N ALA A 39 9.93 -3.95 -8.87
CA ALA A 39 10.75 -2.85 -8.41
C ALA A 39 9.92 -1.57 -8.30
N ILE A 40 10.31 -0.68 -7.38
CA ILE A 40 9.60 0.57 -7.18
C ILE A 40 9.57 1.42 -8.46
N GLY A 41 10.63 1.36 -9.25
CA GLY A 41 10.66 2.08 -10.53
C GLY A 41 9.60 1.59 -11.50
N ASP A 42 9.39 0.26 -11.53
CA ASP A 42 8.35 -0.33 -12.39
C ASP A 42 6.96 0.08 -11.93
N LEU A 43 6.73 0.08 -10.62
CA LEU A 43 5.44 0.49 -10.06
C LEU A 43 5.18 1.96 -10.33
N ALA A 44 6.20 2.80 -10.17
CA ALA A 44 6.05 4.23 -10.43
C ALA A 44 5.75 4.49 -11.90
N ALA A 45 6.44 3.81 -12.80
CA ALA A 45 6.21 3.97 -14.22
C ALA A 45 4.82 3.51 -14.62
N ALA A 46 4.38 2.37 -14.09
CA ALA A 46 3.07 1.81 -14.42
C ALA A 46 1.92 2.69 -13.95
N THR A 47 2.11 3.43 -12.88
CA THR A 47 1.06 4.26 -12.26
C THR A 47 1.22 5.74 -12.56
N GLY A 48 2.29 6.15 -13.22
CA GLY A 48 2.57 7.55 -13.46
C GLY A 48 2.89 8.31 -12.19
N SER A 49 3.46 7.64 -11.19
CA SER A 49 3.73 8.21 -9.89
C SER A 49 5.20 8.59 -9.73
N ASN A 50 5.48 9.46 -8.77
CA ASN A 50 6.84 9.76 -8.37
C ASN A 50 7.40 8.58 -7.58
N ALA A 51 8.54 8.05 -8.02
CA ALA A 51 9.11 6.85 -7.40
C ALA A 51 9.46 7.07 -5.93
N GLY A 52 10.01 8.24 -5.58
CA GLY A 52 10.37 8.51 -4.20
C GLY A 52 9.16 8.58 -3.28
N ALA A 53 8.10 9.24 -3.73
CA ALA A 53 6.87 9.34 -2.96
C ALA A 53 6.21 7.97 -2.83
N LEU A 54 6.18 7.22 -3.92
CA LEU A 54 5.59 5.87 -3.89
C LEU A 54 6.38 4.94 -2.99
N TYR A 55 7.71 5.06 -2.99
CA TYR A 55 8.56 4.25 -2.13
C TYR A 55 8.21 4.46 -0.66
N ARG A 56 7.96 5.70 -0.25
CA ARG A 56 7.58 5.98 1.13
C ARG A 56 6.26 5.31 1.50
N VAL A 57 5.30 5.35 0.61
CA VAL A 57 4.01 4.69 0.81
C VAL A 57 4.19 3.18 0.92
N MET A 58 4.97 2.61 0.03
CA MET A 58 5.21 1.16 0.03
C MET A 58 5.95 0.71 1.30
N ARG A 59 6.93 1.51 1.75
CA ARG A 59 7.66 1.22 2.99
C ARG A 59 6.75 1.29 4.20
N LEU A 60 5.88 2.29 4.24
CA LEU A 60 4.94 2.43 5.35
C LEU A 60 4.03 1.20 5.42
N LEU A 61 3.47 0.79 4.30
CA LEU A 61 2.56 -0.35 4.26
C LEU A 61 3.27 -1.69 4.43
N SER A 62 4.57 -1.75 4.09
CA SER A 62 5.38 -2.92 4.40
C SER A 62 5.52 -3.09 5.91
N GLY A 63 5.68 -1.99 6.63
CA GLY A 63 5.71 -2.02 8.09
C GLY A 63 4.40 -2.52 8.68
N GLU A 64 3.28 -2.32 7.97
CA GLU A 64 1.96 -2.78 8.41
C GLU A 64 1.63 -4.19 7.91
N GLY A 65 2.53 -4.81 7.17
CA GLY A 65 2.33 -6.18 6.70
C GLY A 65 1.56 -6.32 5.41
N VAL A 66 1.21 -5.21 4.75
CA VAL A 66 0.46 -5.25 3.48
C VAL A 66 1.36 -5.68 2.33
N PHE A 67 2.60 -5.22 2.35
CA PHE A 67 3.61 -5.59 1.36
C PHE A 67 4.84 -6.11 2.07
N ARG A 68 5.74 -6.71 1.30
CA ARG A 68 7.03 -7.14 1.81
C ARG A 68 8.11 -6.65 0.86
N GLU A 69 9.10 -5.98 1.38
CA GLU A 69 10.26 -5.56 0.59
C GLU A 69 11.23 -6.74 0.52
N VAL A 70 11.22 -7.44 -0.60
CA VAL A 70 11.99 -8.67 -0.76
C VAL A 70 13.48 -8.40 -1.03
N SER A 71 13.77 -7.23 -1.58
CA SER A 71 15.12 -6.71 -1.72
C SER A 71 15.00 -5.20 -1.81
N ALA A 72 16.10 -4.48 -1.76
CA ALA A 72 16.05 -3.02 -1.73
C ALA A 72 15.23 -2.46 -2.90
N GLY A 73 14.12 -1.80 -2.58
CA GLY A 73 13.26 -1.17 -3.57
C GLY A 73 12.38 -2.13 -4.37
N ARG A 74 12.31 -3.39 -3.96
CA ARG A 74 11.51 -4.38 -4.67
C ARG A 74 10.48 -4.97 -3.70
N PHE A 75 9.23 -4.97 -4.10
CA PHE A 75 8.12 -5.30 -3.20
C PHE A 75 7.30 -6.46 -3.73
N ALA A 76 6.75 -7.23 -2.79
CA ALA A 76 5.85 -8.34 -3.07
C ALA A 76 4.58 -8.18 -2.24
N LEU A 77 3.52 -8.81 -2.69
CA LEU A 77 2.23 -8.81 -2.01
C LEU A 77 2.23 -9.88 -0.91
N THR A 78 1.70 -9.54 0.25
CA THR A 78 1.51 -10.49 1.35
C THR A 78 0.08 -11.01 1.35
N GLU A 79 -0.22 -11.93 2.27
CA GLU A 79 -1.60 -12.41 2.43
C GLU A 79 -2.53 -11.27 2.85
N ILE A 80 -2.05 -10.37 3.70
CA ILE A 80 -2.83 -9.20 4.09
C ILE A 80 -3.09 -8.33 2.87
N GLY A 81 -2.08 -8.12 2.04
CA GLY A 81 -2.24 -7.35 0.81
C GLY A 81 -3.22 -7.99 -0.16
N ARG A 82 -3.21 -9.32 -0.25
CA ARG A 82 -4.19 -10.04 -1.08
C ARG A 82 -5.59 -9.87 -0.56
N ALA A 83 -5.77 -9.91 0.76
CA ALA A 83 -7.07 -9.67 1.37
C ALA A 83 -7.54 -8.26 1.10
N LEU A 84 -6.64 -7.29 1.21
CA LEU A 84 -6.95 -5.89 0.91
C LEU A 84 -7.36 -5.71 -0.54
N ARG A 85 -6.68 -6.38 -1.46
CA ARG A 85 -7.03 -6.35 -2.88
C ARG A 85 -8.46 -6.82 -3.10
N ARG A 86 -8.85 -7.91 -2.45
CA ARG A 86 -10.21 -8.45 -2.56
C ARG A 86 -11.24 -7.49 -2.00
N THR A 87 -10.96 -6.89 -0.84
CA THR A 87 -11.92 -6.00 -0.19
C THR A 87 -12.03 -4.65 -0.86
N SER A 88 -10.99 -4.22 -1.58
CA SER A 88 -11.01 -2.93 -2.27
C SER A 88 -11.65 -2.99 -3.64
N ARG A 89 -12.01 -4.18 -4.11
CA ARG A 89 -12.72 -4.29 -5.38
C ARG A 89 -14.13 -3.74 -5.24
N PRO A 90 -14.62 -3.03 -6.26
CA PRO A 90 -16.01 -2.55 -6.21
C PRO A 90 -16.98 -3.71 -6.07
N ALA A 91 -18.04 -3.47 -5.31
CA ALA A 91 -19.09 -4.48 -5.14
C ALA A 91 -19.71 -4.88 -6.47
N LEU A 92 -19.73 -3.96 -7.41
CA LEU A 92 -20.25 -4.22 -8.73
C LEU A 92 -19.54 -5.38 -9.43
N GLU A 93 -18.22 -5.46 -9.25
CA GLU A 93 -17.45 -6.55 -9.86
C GLU A 93 -17.83 -7.89 -9.26
N THR A 94 -18.04 -7.94 -7.96
CA THR A 94 -18.37 -9.18 -7.30
C THR A 94 -19.81 -9.62 -7.61
N SER A 95 -20.70 -8.65 -7.75
CA SER A 95 -22.11 -8.99 -8.00
C SER A 95 -22.34 -9.46 -9.42
N SER A 96 -21.50 -9.10 -10.34
CA SER A 96 -21.66 -9.53 -11.72
C SER A 96 -21.11 -10.92 -11.95
N GLY A 97 -20.39 -11.42 -10.98
CA GLY A 97 -19.82 -12.76 -11.06
C GLY A 97 -20.86 -13.84 -10.86
#